data_0c7c939e60056d6e357812352a3f3a96
#
_entry.id   0c7c939e60056d6e357812352a3f3a96
#
_cell.length_a   1.000
_cell.length_b   1.000
_cell.length_c   1.000
_cell.angle_alpha   90.00
_cell.angle_beta   90.00
_cell.angle_gamma   90.00
#
_symmetry.space_group_name_H-M   'P 1'
#
loop_
_entity.id
_entity.type
_entity.pdbx_description
1 polymer ?
#
loop_
_entity_poly.entity_id
_entity_poly.type
_entity_poly.pdbx_seq_one_letter_code
_entity_poly.pdbx_strand_id
1 'polypeptide(L)'
;MKAALKIKPKRLADEAFELISTWIEAGRFVPGAHLSESSLCADLGISRTPLREALFKLESQGFVISRPNRGFFVAVPHQDIITNLTPILAALEGLALKSSPRFSEQQMARLKLINRDLNAAKGSHSLRFQLNMDFHAALIKPCPNPQLIDQIEALGHQIRRYRVKSDQARASQGHQDIIGALEVGNNALAATLVEAHWLENNKKNPIRIPG
;
A
#
# COMPACT_ATOMS: atom_id res chain seq x y z
N MET A 1 15.15 36.50 -23.36
CA MET A 1 13.81 35.83 -23.35
C MET A 1 13.88 34.59 -22.49
N LYS A 2 13.27 34.58 -21.29
CA LYS A 2 13.18 33.39 -20.42
C LYS A 2 12.09 32.49 -21.01
N ALA A 3 12.47 31.30 -21.47
CA ALA A 3 11.50 30.27 -21.84
C ALA A 3 10.71 29.90 -20.58
N ALA A 4 9.43 30.27 -20.54
CA ALA A 4 8.53 29.82 -19.49
C ALA A 4 8.39 28.30 -19.61
N LEU A 5 8.95 27.55 -18.66
CA LEU A 5 8.67 26.13 -18.49
C LEU A 5 7.17 25.99 -18.23
N LYS A 6 6.41 25.68 -19.26
CA LYS A 6 4.99 25.30 -19.12
C LYS A 6 4.94 23.93 -18.46
N ILE A 7 4.79 23.90 -17.13
CA ILE A 7 4.48 22.68 -16.39
C ILE A 7 3.16 22.15 -16.96
N LYS A 8 3.16 20.93 -17.47
CA LYS A 8 1.94 20.32 -18.01
C LYS A 8 0.94 20.13 -16.85
N PRO A 9 -0.33 20.54 -16.99
CA PRO A 9 -1.34 20.42 -15.92
C PRO A 9 -1.44 19.03 -15.32
N LYS A 10 -1.24 17.98 -16.13
CA LYS A 10 -1.24 16.58 -15.71
C LYS A 10 -0.20 16.26 -14.64
N ARG A 11 0.95 16.93 -14.64
CA ARG A 11 1.99 16.75 -13.62
C ARG A 11 1.59 17.32 -12.27
N LEU A 12 0.91 18.48 -12.25
CA LEU A 12 0.40 19.05 -10.98
C LEU A 12 -0.67 18.20 -10.34
N ALA A 13 -1.55 17.57 -11.14
CA ALA A 13 -2.56 16.66 -10.63
C ALA A 13 -1.93 15.39 -10.05
N ASP A 14 -0.88 14.84 -10.68
CA ASP A 14 -0.17 13.67 -10.18
C ASP A 14 0.59 14.00 -8.88
N GLU A 15 1.29 15.13 -8.83
CA GLU A 15 1.98 15.60 -7.61
C GLU A 15 0.99 15.84 -6.46
N ALA A 16 -0.16 16.46 -6.74
CA ALA A 16 -1.22 16.66 -5.75
C ALA A 16 -1.80 15.32 -5.25
N PHE A 17 -2.02 14.37 -6.15
CA PHE A 17 -2.46 13.02 -5.81
C PHE A 17 -1.49 12.36 -4.83
N GLU A 18 -0.18 12.33 -5.12
CA GLU A 18 0.85 11.73 -4.27
C GLU A 18 0.94 12.39 -2.89
N LEU A 19 0.87 13.73 -2.84
CA LEU A 19 0.91 14.45 -1.58
C LEU A 19 -0.34 14.21 -0.74
N ILE A 20 -1.54 14.30 -1.32
CA ILE A 20 -2.79 14.12 -0.57
C ILE A 20 -2.92 12.66 -0.10
N SER A 21 -2.55 11.67 -0.93
CA SER A 21 -2.54 10.26 -0.53
C SER A 21 -1.61 10.02 0.66
N THR A 22 -0.40 10.59 0.62
CA THR A 22 0.56 10.53 1.73
C THR A 22 -0.01 11.19 3.01
N TRP A 23 -0.69 12.33 2.89
CA TRP A 23 -1.32 13.01 4.03
C TRP A 23 -2.46 12.20 4.65
N ILE A 24 -3.25 11.51 3.83
CA ILE A 24 -4.31 10.60 4.32
C ILE A 24 -3.68 9.39 5.03
N GLU A 25 -2.67 8.77 4.43
CA GLU A 25 -1.94 7.64 5.00
C GLU A 25 -1.24 8.00 6.31
N ALA A 26 -0.65 9.19 6.40
CA ALA A 26 -0.04 9.72 7.63
C ALA A 26 -1.06 10.13 8.72
N GLY A 27 -2.37 10.07 8.41
CA GLY A 27 -3.44 10.44 9.35
C GLY A 27 -3.62 11.95 9.55
N ARG A 28 -3.07 12.81 8.65
CA ARG A 28 -3.34 14.25 8.67
C ARG A 28 -4.85 14.52 8.47
N PHE A 29 -5.50 13.68 7.70
CA PHE A 29 -6.95 13.68 7.54
C PHE A 29 -7.52 12.38 8.10
N VAL A 30 -8.40 12.48 9.09
CA VAL A 30 -9.04 11.31 9.68
C VAL A 30 -10.13 10.74 8.75
N PRO A 31 -10.41 9.42 8.79
CA PRO A 31 -11.52 8.84 8.04
C PRO A 31 -12.83 9.60 8.25
N GLY A 32 -13.56 9.86 7.18
CA GLY A 32 -14.81 10.64 7.19
C GLY A 32 -14.60 12.16 7.17
N ALA A 33 -13.38 12.68 7.31
CA ALA A 33 -13.12 14.10 7.25
C ALA A 33 -13.49 14.70 5.88
N HIS A 34 -14.11 15.87 5.89
CA HIS A 34 -14.35 16.64 4.68
C HIS A 34 -13.05 17.27 4.18
N LEU A 35 -12.74 17.09 2.90
CA LEU A 35 -11.60 17.69 2.23
C LEU A 35 -12.01 19.01 1.58
N SER A 36 -11.68 20.13 2.22
CA SER A 36 -11.97 21.46 1.69
C SER A 36 -11.10 21.75 0.46
N GLU A 37 -11.71 21.84 -0.72
CA GLU A 37 -11.00 22.17 -1.96
C GLU A 37 -10.27 23.51 -1.86
N SER A 38 -10.84 24.51 -1.17
CA SER A 38 -10.21 25.82 -0.98
C SER A 38 -8.95 25.75 -0.12
N SER A 39 -9.00 24.99 0.98
CA SER A 39 -7.83 24.80 1.85
C SER A 39 -6.74 24.01 1.13
N LEU A 40 -7.11 22.94 0.41
CA LEU A 40 -6.14 22.13 -0.35
C LEU A 40 -5.50 22.93 -1.50
N CYS A 41 -6.25 23.80 -2.20
CA CYS A 41 -5.69 24.72 -3.19
C CYS A 41 -4.65 25.66 -2.56
N ALA A 42 -4.95 26.21 -1.38
CA ALA A 42 -4.04 27.09 -0.67
C ALA A 42 -2.78 26.35 -0.17
N ASP A 43 -2.96 25.16 0.43
CA ASP A 43 -1.86 24.35 0.96
C ASP A 43 -0.90 23.88 -0.14
N LEU A 44 -1.44 23.54 -1.32
CA LEU A 44 -0.68 22.99 -2.46
C LEU A 44 -0.22 24.06 -3.45
N GLY A 45 -0.72 25.29 -3.35
CA GLY A 45 -0.40 26.37 -4.31
C GLY A 45 -0.90 26.11 -5.73
N ILE A 46 -2.00 25.36 -5.90
CA ILE A 46 -2.56 24.98 -7.20
C ILE A 46 -4.00 25.47 -7.37
N SER A 47 -4.44 25.56 -8.63
CA SER A 47 -5.84 25.89 -8.95
C SER A 47 -6.77 24.68 -8.73
N ARG A 48 -8.09 24.93 -8.75
CA ARG A 48 -9.12 23.89 -8.54
C ARG A 48 -9.09 22.80 -9.59
N THR A 49 -8.75 23.09 -10.84
CA THR A 49 -8.77 22.09 -11.92
C THR A 49 -7.80 20.93 -11.65
N PRO A 50 -6.48 21.11 -11.50
CA PRO A 50 -5.56 20.03 -11.20
C PRO A 50 -5.86 19.37 -9.84
N LEU A 51 -6.38 20.14 -8.85
CA LEU A 51 -6.80 19.55 -7.59
C LEU A 51 -7.95 18.56 -7.78
N ARG A 52 -9.00 18.92 -8.54
CA ARG A 52 -10.13 18.03 -8.78
C ARG A 52 -9.75 16.79 -9.57
N GLU A 53 -8.84 16.91 -10.55
CA GLU A 53 -8.27 15.75 -11.24
C GLU A 53 -7.57 14.80 -10.26
N ALA A 54 -6.79 15.34 -9.33
CA ALA A 54 -6.16 14.55 -8.26
C ALA A 54 -7.20 13.90 -7.34
N LEU A 55 -8.24 14.64 -6.94
CA LEU A 55 -9.31 14.12 -6.07
C LEU A 55 -10.13 13.02 -6.76
N PHE A 56 -10.44 13.14 -8.04
CA PHE A 56 -11.08 12.05 -8.80
C PHE A 56 -10.16 10.82 -8.94
N LYS A 57 -8.87 11.03 -9.12
CA LYS A 57 -7.89 9.93 -9.10
C LYS A 57 -7.83 9.26 -7.72
N LEU A 58 -7.85 10.05 -6.63
CA LEU A 58 -7.96 9.55 -5.27
C LEU A 58 -9.26 8.77 -5.03
N GLU A 59 -10.38 9.23 -5.61
CA GLU A 59 -11.67 8.56 -5.53
C GLU A 59 -11.64 7.22 -6.27
N SER A 60 -11.13 7.18 -7.51
CA SER A 60 -11.00 5.94 -8.27
C SER A 60 -10.13 4.89 -7.57
N GLN A 61 -9.18 5.35 -6.77
CA GLN A 61 -8.37 4.48 -5.92
C GLN A 61 -8.96 4.28 -4.51
N GLY A 62 -10.15 4.87 -4.21
CA GLY A 62 -10.90 4.73 -2.96
C GLY A 62 -10.25 5.42 -1.75
N PHE A 63 -9.34 6.39 -1.91
CA PHE A 63 -8.83 7.24 -0.82
C PHE A 63 -9.88 8.19 -0.30
N VAL A 64 -10.72 8.65 -1.21
CA VAL A 64 -11.81 9.58 -0.91
C VAL A 64 -13.10 9.10 -1.54
N ILE A 65 -14.20 9.66 -1.10
CA ILE A 65 -15.53 9.49 -1.70
C ILE A 65 -16.09 10.87 -2.01
N SER A 66 -16.67 11.04 -3.18
CA SER A 66 -17.47 12.23 -3.48
C SER A 66 -18.90 12.08 -2.94
N ARG A 67 -19.46 13.17 -2.43
CA ARG A 67 -20.88 13.24 -2.08
C ARG A 67 -21.53 14.36 -2.89
N PRO A 68 -22.66 14.10 -3.56
CA PRO A 68 -23.35 15.11 -4.34
C PRO A 68 -23.57 16.40 -3.53
N ASN A 69 -23.16 17.53 -4.07
CA ASN A 69 -23.27 18.87 -3.48
C ASN A 69 -22.54 19.06 -2.13
N ARG A 70 -21.73 18.09 -1.68
CA ARG A 70 -20.99 18.14 -0.41
C ARG A 70 -19.49 18.04 -0.55
N GLY A 71 -18.98 17.79 -1.78
CA GLY A 71 -17.54 17.66 -2.05
C GLY A 71 -16.95 16.30 -1.69
N PHE A 72 -15.66 16.27 -1.40
CA PHE A 72 -14.90 15.06 -1.17
C PHE A 72 -14.68 14.82 0.33
N PHE A 73 -14.73 13.56 0.72
CA PHE A 73 -14.52 13.10 2.09
C PHE A 73 -13.48 11.98 2.09
N VAL A 74 -12.64 11.91 3.12
CA VAL A 74 -11.76 10.75 3.30
C VAL A 74 -12.62 9.50 3.44
N ALA A 75 -12.29 8.45 2.69
CA ALA A 75 -13.03 7.20 2.76
C ALA A 75 -12.99 6.63 4.18
N VAL A 76 -14.14 6.19 4.68
CA VAL A 76 -14.24 5.47 5.95
C VAL A 76 -14.01 3.99 5.66
N PRO A 77 -13.03 3.34 6.30
CA PRO A 77 -12.84 1.91 6.13
C PRO A 77 -14.06 1.12 6.60
N HIS A 78 -14.64 0.29 5.74
CA HIS A 78 -15.50 -0.79 6.21
C HIS A 78 -14.61 -1.96 6.64
N GLN A 79 -14.79 -2.47 7.86
CA GLN A 79 -14.02 -3.61 8.39
C GLN A 79 -14.10 -4.82 7.46
N ASP A 80 -15.24 -5.02 6.83
CA ASP A 80 -15.49 -6.07 5.84
C ASP A 80 -14.58 -5.96 4.60
N ILE A 81 -14.18 -4.75 4.19
CA ILE A 81 -13.32 -4.56 3.02
C ILE A 81 -11.98 -5.24 3.25
N ILE A 82 -11.34 -5.06 4.40
CA ILE A 82 -10.04 -5.68 4.67
C ILE A 82 -10.17 -7.19 4.86
N THR A 83 -11.21 -7.62 5.58
CA THR A 83 -11.51 -9.05 5.76
C THR A 83 -11.69 -9.73 4.41
N ASN A 84 -12.31 -9.06 3.45
CA ASN A 84 -12.56 -9.61 2.12
C ASN A 84 -11.37 -9.46 1.17
N LEU A 85 -10.62 -8.34 1.24
CA LEU A 85 -9.49 -8.10 0.33
C LEU A 85 -8.23 -8.88 0.73
N THR A 86 -8.00 -9.11 2.03
CA THR A 86 -6.79 -9.82 2.48
C THR A 86 -6.66 -11.23 1.90
N PRO A 87 -7.71 -12.09 1.86
CA PRO A 87 -7.61 -13.40 1.22
C PRO A 87 -7.32 -13.33 -0.29
N ILE A 88 -7.87 -12.31 -0.97
CA ILE A 88 -7.62 -12.11 -2.40
C ILE A 88 -6.16 -11.74 -2.61
N LEU A 89 -5.63 -10.77 -1.86
CA LEU A 89 -4.22 -10.38 -1.94
C LEU A 89 -3.29 -11.54 -1.63
N ALA A 90 -3.58 -12.31 -0.58
CA ALA A 90 -2.83 -13.51 -0.21
C ALA A 90 -2.73 -14.51 -1.37
N ALA A 91 -3.86 -14.82 -2.00
CA ALA A 91 -3.91 -15.76 -3.13
C ALA A 91 -3.15 -15.23 -4.36
N LEU A 92 -3.25 -13.93 -4.66
CA LEU A 92 -2.54 -13.32 -5.78
C LEU A 92 -1.02 -13.28 -5.55
N GLU A 93 -0.54 -12.95 -4.35
CA GLU A 93 0.89 -13.03 -4.02
C GLU A 93 1.40 -14.49 -4.08
N GLY A 94 0.62 -15.44 -3.57
CA GLY A 94 0.92 -16.86 -3.71
C GLY A 94 1.03 -17.31 -5.18
N LEU A 95 0.11 -16.84 -6.05
CA LEU A 95 0.17 -17.09 -7.49
C LEU A 95 1.41 -16.45 -8.13
N ALA A 96 1.77 -15.23 -7.74
CA ALA A 96 2.97 -14.55 -8.22
C ALA A 96 4.23 -15.34 -7.89
N LEU A 97 4.35 -15.86 -6.66
CA LEU A 97 5.48 -16.69 -6.25
C LEU A 97 5.55 -18.02 -7.02
N LYS A 98 4.41 -18.71 -7.20
CA LYS A 98 4.35 -19.96 -7.98
C LYS A 98 4.77 -19.74 -9.44
N SER A 99 4.51 -18.55 -9.98
CA SER A 99 4.85 -18.17 -11.36
C SER A 99 6.26 -17.58 -11.51
N SER A 100 6.93 -17.24 -10.41
CA SER A 100 8.24 -16.63 -10.42
C SER A 100 9.34 -17.65 -10.75
N PRO A 101 10.41 -17.24 -11.46
CA PRO A 101 11.61 -18.03 -11.56
C PRO A 101 12.30 -18.15 -10.19
N ARG A 102 13.36 -18.97 -10.12
CA ARG A 102 14.20 -19.02 -8.92
C ARG A 102 14.79 -17.64 -8.63
N PHE A 103 14.73 -17.23 -7.38
CA PHE A 103 15.26 -15.94 -6.95
C PHE A 103 16.79 -15.90 -7.09
N SER A 104 17.30 -14.79 -7.65
CA SER A 104 18.73 -14.53 -7.73
C SER A 104 19.31 -14.20 -6.36
N GLU A 105 20.63 -14.32 -6.21
CA GLU A 105 21.33 -13.94 -4.96
C GLU A 105 21.06 -12.49 -4.57
N GLN A 106 20.99 -11.57 -5.54
CA GLN A 106 20.69 -10.16 -5.30
C GLN A 106 19.26 -9.96 -4.77
N GLN A 107 18.27 -10.67 -5.33
CA GLN A 107 16.90 -10.63 -4.86
C GLN A 107 16.78 -11.20 -3.45
N MET A 108 17.43 -12.33 -3.17
CA MET A 108 17.49 -12.92 -1.84
C MET A 108 18.15 -11.99 -0.81
N ALA A 109 19.28 -11.37 -1.17
CA ALA A 109 19.97 -10.40 -0.32
C ALA A 109 19.06 -9.20 0.01
N ARG A 110 18.28 -8.72 -0.96
CA ARG A 110 17.30 -7.64 -0.75
C ARG A 110 16.20 -8.01 0.24
N LEU A 111 15.61 -9.19 0.11
CA LEU A 111 14.57 -9.68 1.04
C LEU A 111 15.10 -9.80 2.46
N LYS A 112 16.30 -10.39 2.62
CA LYS A 112 16.99 -10.53 3.93
C LYS A 112 17.28 -9.17 4.57
N LEU A 113 17.74 -8.20 3.77
CA LEU A 113 18.02 -6.85 4.24
C LEU A 113 16.75 -6.18 4.77
N ILE A 114 15.65 -6.19 4.00
CA ILE A 114 14.38 -5.59 4.40
C ILE A 114 13.86 -6.26 5.68
N ASN A 115 13.91 -7.60 5.77
CA ASN A 115 13.45 -8.33 6.96
C ASN A 115 14.31 -8.03 8.20
N ARG A 116 15.63 -7.88 8.03
CA ARG A 116 16.54 -7.44 9.10
C ARG A 116 16.17 -6.04 9.61
N ASP A 117 15.94 -5.10 8.68
CA ASP A 117 15.61 -3.71 9.01
C ASP A 117 14.22 -3.62 9.67
N LEU A 118 13.27 -4.45 9.24
CA LEU A 118 11.97 -4.61 9.88
C LEU A 118 12.11 -5.09 11.35
N ASN A 119 12.99 -6.05 11.61
CA ASN A 119 13.27 -6.53 12.96
C ASN A 119 13.95 -5.47 13.84
N ALA A 120 14.80 -4.63 13.26
CA ALA A 120 15.49 -3.54 13.95
C ALA A 120 14.57 -2.33 14.23
N ALA A 121 13.52 -2.12 13.46
CA ALA A 121 12.61 -0.98 13.54
C ALA A 121 11.65 -1.05 14.75
N LYS A 122 12.17 -1.34 15.96
CA LYS A 122 11.38 -1.40 17.20
C LYS A 122 10.89 0.00 17.58
N GLY A 123 9.61 0.12 17.95
CA GLY A 123 9.03 1.40 18.43
C GLY A 123 8.49 2.34 17.35
N SER A 124 8.73 2.07 16.06
CA SER A 124 8.19 2.87 14.96
C SER A 124 7.17 2.07 14.14
N HIS A 125 5.88 2.26 14.43
CA HIS A 125 4.81 1.57 13.69
C HIS A 125 4.83 1.92 12.19
N SER A 126 5.04 3.20 11.86
CA SER A 126 5.07 3.67 10.47
C SER A 126 6.22 3.03 9.67
N LEU A 127 7.44 3.04 10.23
CA LEU A 127 8.60 2.43 9.56
C LEU A 127 8.43 0.91 9.40
N ARG A 128 7.93 0.22 10.44
CA ARG A 128 7.65 -1.21 10.37
C ARG A 128 6.62 -1.54 9.31
N PHE A 129 5.58 -0.74 9.22
CA PHE A 129 4.57 -0.88 8.19
C PHE A 129 5.16 -0.71 6.78
N GLN A 130 5.95 0.35 6.57
CA GLN A 130 6.62 0.58 5.29
C GLN A 130 7.54 -0.58 4.90
N LEU A 131 8.40 -1.03 5.82
CA LEU A 131 9.30 -2.16 5.56
C LEU A 131 8.56 -3.48 5.28
N ASN A 132 7.43 -3.72 5.94
CA ASN A 132 6.58 -4.87 5.61
C ASN A 132 6.06 -4.80 4.17
N MET A 133 5.59 -3.63 3.75
CA MET A 133 5.12 -3.45 2.37
C MET A 133 6.25 -3.57 1.34
N ASP A 134 7.43 -3.02 1.67
CA ASP A 134 8.63 -3.14 0.83
C ASP A 134 9.07 -4.59 0.67
N PHE A 135 8.90 -5.42 1.72
CA PHE A 135 9.17 -6.85 1.65
C PHE A 135 8.24 -7.54 0.65
N HIS A 136 6.92 -7.34 0.75
CA HIS A 136 5.95 -7.92 -0.16
C HIS A 136 6.13 -7.43 -1.60
N ALA A 137 6.43 -6.15 -1.81
CA ALA A 137 6.75 -5.61 -3.13
C ALA A 137 8.02 -6.27 -3.74
N ALA A 138 9.07 -6.47 -2.94
CA ALA A 138 10.28 -7.15 -3.39
C ALA A 138 10.04 -8.64 -3.68
N LEU A 139 9.13 -9.26 -2.94
CA LEU A 139 8.76 -10.68 -3.06
C LEU A 139 8.08 -10.98 -4.39
N ILE A 140 7.20 -10.11 -4.87
CA ILE A 140 6.45 -10.33 -6.12
C ILE A 140 7.19 -9.85 -7.37
N LYS A 141 8.21 -9.02 -7.21
CA LYS A 141 8.94 -8.39 -8.32
C LYS A 141 9.50 -9.35 -9.38
N PRO A 142 9.95 -10.58 -9.06
CA PRO A 142 10.40 -11.55 -10.05
C PRO A 142 9.29 -12.17 -10.91
N CYS A 143 8.03 -11.95 -10.58
CA CYS A 143 6.89 -12.51 -11.32
C CYS A 143 6.89 -12.00 -12.77
N PRO A 144 6.81 -12.88 -13.79
CA PRO A 144 6.84 -12.48 -15.20
C PRO A 144 5.51 -11.93 -15.72
N ASN A 145 4.47 -11.87 -14.88
CA ASN A 145 3.14 -11.38 -15.24
C ASN A 145 2.90 -9.96 -14.71
N PRO A 146 3.09 -8.90 -15.53
CA PRO A 146 2.93 -7.51 -15.08
C PRO A 146 1.49 -7.20 -14.67
N GLN A 147 0.48 -7.77 -15.33
CA GLN A 147 -0.92 -7.57 -14.96
C GLN A 147 -1.23 -8.10 -13.56
N LEU A 148 -0.64 -9.24 -13.18
CA LEU A 148 -0.77 -9.78 -11.83
C LEU A 148 -0.11 -8.85 -10.81
N ILE A 149 1.07 -8.32 -11.10
CA ILE A 149 1.78 -7.36 -10.24
C ILE A 149 0.91 -6.10 -10.04
N ASP A 150 0.38 -5.52 -11.14
CA ASP A 150 -0.48 -4.33 -11.07
C ASP A 150 -1.71 -4.54 -10.17
N GLN A 151 -2.34 -5.71 -10.24
CA GLN A 151 -3.49 -6.06 -9.38
C GLN A 151 -3.08 -6.21 -7.90
N ILE A 152 -1.95 -6.86 -7.63
CA ILE A 152 -1.42 -7.00 -6.26
C ILE A 152 -1.12 -5.62 -5.67
N GLU A 153 -0.45 -4.75 -6.41
CA GLU A 153 -0.12 -3.40 -5.98
C GLU A 153 -1.38 -2.57 -5.70
N ALA A 154 -2.38 -2.62 -6.60
CA ALA A 154 -3.65 -1.91 -6.41
C ALA A 154 -4.38 -2.37 -5.14
N LEU A 155 -4.47 -3.68 -4.89
CA LEU A 155 -5.06 -4.24 -3.67
C LEU A 155 -4.22 -3.92 -2.43
N GLY A 156 -2.91 -4.01 -2.53
CA GLY A 156 -1.97 -3.63 -1.47
C GLY A 156 -2.15 -2.18 -1.06
N HIS A 157 -2.31 -1.26 -2.00
CA HIS A 157 -2.62 0.15 -1.74
C HIS A 157 -3.96 0.32 -1.01
N GLN A 158 -5.00 -0.45 -1.37
CA GLN A 158 -6.27 -0.40 -0.67
C GLN A 158 -6.14 -0.87 0.79
N ILE A 159 -5.47 -1.99 1.04
CA ILE A 159 -5.26 -2.54 2.39
C ILE A 159 -4.37 -1.62 3.23
N ARG A 160 -3.35 -1.01 2.64
CA ARG A 160 -2.43 -0.07 3.31
C ARG A 160 -3.17 1.07 3.98
N ARG A 161 -4.15 1.67 3.31
CA ARG A 161 -4.96 2.78 3.84
C ARG A 161 -5.67 2.46 5.16
N TYR A 162 -5.97 1.19 5.37
CA TYR A 162 -6.77 0.76 6.51
C TYR A 162 -5.94 0.18 7.66
N ARG A 163 -4.65 -0.15 7.42
CA ARG A 163 -3.80 -0.85 8.38
C ARG A 163 -2.79 0.02 9.15
N VAL A 164 -2.74 1.31 8.94
CA VAL A 164 -1.73 2.22 9.53
C VAL A 164 -1.64 2.15 11.08
N LYS A 165 -2.66 1.63 11.76
CA LYS A 165 -2.72 1.57 13.23
C LYS A 165 -2.64 0.15 13.84
N SER A 166 -2.38 -0.90 13.05
CA SER A 166 -2.31 -2.25 13.60
C SER A 166 -0.90 -2.63 14.04
N ASP A 167 -0.79 -3.31 15.19
CA ASP A 167 0.49 -3.80 15.73
C ASP A 167 1.03 -4.96 14.87
N GLN A 168 2.16 -4.72 14.17
CA GLN A 168 2.79 -5.69 13.26
C GLN A 168 4.00 -6.40 13.90
N ALA A 169 4.02 -6.56 15.21
CA ALA A 169 5.15 -7.15 15.92
C ALA A 169 5.54 -8.56 15.45
N ARG A 170 4.63 -9.30 14.80
CA ARG A 170 4.84 -10.69 14.36
C ARG A 170 5.10 -10.88 12.86
N ALA A 171 5.09 -9.81 12.06
CA ALA A 171 5.30 -9.91 10.61
C ALA A 171 6.66 -10.54 10.26
N SER A 172 7.69 -10.25 11.03
CA SER A 172 9.07 -10.66 10.74
C SER A 172 9.35 -12.16 10.80
N GLN A 173 8.64 -12.92 11.64
CA GLN A 173 8.84 -14.38 11.71
C GLN A 173 8.29 -15.06 10.45
N GLY A 174 7.09 -14.70 10.03
CA GLY A 174 6.53 -15.23 8.78
C GLY A 174 7.39 -14.90 7.55
N HIS A 175 8.02 -13.73 7.51
CA HIS A 175 8.96 -13.37 6.45
C HIS A 175 10.22 -14.26 6.46
N GLN A 176 10.73 -14.63 7.65
CA GLN A 176 11.89 -15.52 7.75
C GLN A 176 11.59 -16.91 7.16
N ASP A 177 10.40 -17.43 7.43
CA ASP A 177 9.96 -18.73 6.92
C ASP A 177 9.81 -18.71 5.39
N ILE A 178 9.27 -17.61 4.83
CA ILE A 178 9.16 -17.39 3.38
C ILE A 178 10.56 -17.33 2.75
N ILE A 179 11.51 -16.57 3.34
CA ILE A 179 12.90 -16.47 2.87
C ILE A 179 13.54 -17.86 2.86
N GLY A 180 13.38 -18.65 3.93
CA GLY A 180 13.92 -20.00 4.02
C GLY A 180 13.44 -20.93 2.92
N ALA A 181 12.15 -20.85 2.57
CA ALA A 181 11.58 -21.64 1.45
C ALA A 181 12.17 -21.22 0.09
N LEU A 182 12.39 -19.91 -0.12
CA LEU A 182 12.95 -19.37 -1.36
C LEU A 182 14.46 -19.72 -1.49
N GLU A 183 15.22 -19.79 -0.41
CA GLU A 183 16.64 -20.17 -0.41
C GLU A 183 16.84 -21.57 -0.98
N VAL A 184 15.97 -22.50 -0.64
CA VAL A 184 16.02 -23.86 -1.19
C VAL A 184 15.31 -23.98 -2.55
N GLY A 185 14.83 -22.85 -3.11
CA GLY A 185 14.14 -22.81 -4.41
C GLY A 185 12.73 -23.39 -4.39
N ASN A 186 12.11 -23.50 -3.21
CA ASN A 186 10.75 -24.04 -3.08
C ASN A 186 9.70 -22.92 -3.12
N ASN A 187 9.45 -22.38 -4.33
CA ASN A 187 8.47 -21.33 -4.55
C ASN A 187 7.05 -21.75 -4.16
N ALA A 188 6.72 -23.03 -4.27
CA ALA A 188 5.40 -23.55 -3.89
C ALA A 188 5.19 -23.46 -2.36
N LEU A 189 6.21 -23.82 -1.58
CA LEU A 189 6.17 -23.66 -0.12
C LEU A 189 6.13 -22.17 0.26
N ALA A 190 6.96 -21.33 -0.37
CA ALA A 190 6.94 -19.88 -0.14
C ALA A 190 5.56 -19.26 -0.41
N ALA A 191 4.86 -19.71 -1.46
CA ALA A 191 3.50 -19.29 -1.77
C ALA A 191 2.50 -19.67 -0.66
N THR A 192 2.56 -20.89 -0.16
CA THR A 192 1.72 -21.32 0.96
C THR A 192 1.99 -20.51 2.23
N LEU A 193 3.26 -20.22 2.50
CA LEU A 193 3.67 -19.43 3.67
C LEU A 193 3.23 -17.97 3.56
N VAL A 194 3.29 -17.33 2.39
CA VAL A 194 2.81 -15.96 2.21
C VAL A 194 1.30 -15.87 2.35
N GLU A 195 0.56 -16.85 1.82
CA GLU A 195 -0.90 -16.95 1.99
C GLU A 195 -1.27 -17.06 3.48
N ALA A 196 -0.60 -17.96 4.21
CA ALA A 196 -0.80 -18.12 5.66
C ALA A 196 -0.44 -16.85 6.45
N HIS A 197 0.68 -16.20 6.10
CA HIS A 197 1.14 -14.96 6.71
C HIS A 197 0.07 -13.84 6.65
N TRP A 198 -0.53 -13.61 5.48
CA TRP A 198 -1.59 -12.62 5.32
C TRP A 198 -2.84 -12.96 6.14
N LEU A 199 -3.29 -14.21 6.10
CA LEU A 199 -4.50 -14.66 6.77
C LEU A 199 -4.36 -14.65 8.30
N GLU A 200 -3.20 -15.04 8.83
CA GLU A 200 -2.94 -15.00 10.28
C GLU A 200 -2.84 -13.57 10.81
N ASN A 201 -2.18 -12.69 10.09
CA ASN A 201 -2.09 -11.28 10.46
C ASN A 201 -3.46 -10.59 10.47
N ASN A 202 -4.37 -11.01 9.58
CA ASN A 202 -5.73 -10.49 9.55
C ASN A 202 -6.58 -10.97 10.75
N LYS A 203 -6.43 -12.22 11.16
CA LYS A 203 -7.16 -12.78 12.33
C LYS A 203 -6.70 -12.18 13.65
N LYS A 204 -5.40 -11.91 13.80
CA LYS A 204 -4.79 -11.44 15.06
C LYS A 204 -4.90 -9.92 15.27
N ASN A 205 -5.13 -9.16 14.21
CA ASN A 205 -5.24 -7.70 14.23
C ASN A 205 -6.49 -7.22 13.47
N PRO A 206 -7.70 -7.50 13.96
CA PRO A 206 -8.89 -6.92 13.38
C PRO A 206 -8.78 -5.39 13.52
N ILE A 207 -8.96 -4.67 12.41
CA ILE A 207 -8.93 -3.22 12.42
C ILE A 207 -10.12 -2.74 13.25
N ARG A 208 -9.83 -2.10 14.39
CA ARG A 208 -10.86 -1.39 15.15
C ARG A 208 -11.07 -0.03 14.51
N ILE A 209 -12.25 0.17 13.92
CA ILE A 209 -12.71 1.48 13.45
C ILE A 209 -13.13 2.25 14.69
N PRO A 210 -12.57 3.44 14.96
CA PRO A 210 -13.13 4.32 15.99
C PRO A 210 -14.58 4.64 15.62
N GLY A 211 -15.50 4.35 16.52
CA GLY A 211 -16.92 4.73 16.39
C GLY A 211 -17.10 6.25 16.40
#